data_037579af862ab07d6edd670b17049191
#
_entry.id   037579af862ab07d6edd670b17049191
#
_cell.length_a   1.000
_cell.length_b   1.000
_cell.length_c   1.000
_cell.angle_alpha   90.00
_cell.angle_beta   90.00
_cell.angle_gamma   90.00
#
_symmetry.space_group_name_H-M   'P 1'
#
loop_
_entity.id
_entity.type
_entity.pdbx_description
1 polymer ?
#
loop_
_entity_poly.entity_id
_entity_poly.type
_entity_poly.pdbx_seq_one_letter_code
_entity_poly.pdbx_strand_id
1 'polypeptide(L)'
;MKEMILEYIKNEYLDEDEAEDTKLDENTPLISSGIVDSFSMVSLKRFLEKKYVISIPDGEATPQAFDTVTSILVLVNKHLAKKGA
;
A
#
# COMPACT_ATOMS: atom_id res chain seq x y z
N MET A 1 -6.47 -0.22 -10.13
CA MET A 1 -6.03 -0.66 -8.80
C MET A 1 -4.75 0.04 -8.35
N LYS A 2 -3.72 0.01 -9.16
CA LYS A 2 -2.43 0.65 -8.87
C LYS A 2 -2.56 2.16 -8.64
N GLU A 3 -3.23 2.84 -9.54
CA GLU A 3 -3.39 4.30 -9.46
C GLU A 3 -4.10 4.74 -8.19
N MET A 4 -5.09 3.99 -7.76
CA MET A 4 -5.85 4.31 -6.56
C MET A 4 -4.99 4.19 -5.31
N ILE A 5 -4.15 3.17 -5.24
CA ILE A 5 -3.23 2.98 -4.11
C ILE A 5 -2.19 4.09 -4.09
N LEU A 6 -1.63 4.44 -5.26
CA LEU A 6 -0.66 5.53 -5.38
C LEU A 6 -1.29 6.86 -4.97
N GLU A 7 -2.50 7.13 -5.41
CA GLU A 7 -3.21 8.36 -5.05
C GLU A 7 -3.49 8.42 -3.54
N TYR A 8 -3.91 7.32 -2.95
CA TYR A 8 -4.12 7.24 -1.51
C TYR A 8 -2.84 7.57 -0.74
N ILE A 9 -1.71 6.99 -1.16
CA ILE A 9 -0.42 7.23 -0.51
C ILE A 9 -0.02 8.71 -0.63
N LYS A 10 -0.19 9.28 -1.80
CA LYS A 10 0.12 10.71 -2.01
C LYS A 10 -0.72 11.60 -1.11
N ASN A 11 -2.00 11.31 -1.00
CA ASN A 11 -2.92 12.14 -0.24
C ASN A 11 -2.74 12.00 1.27
N GLU A 12 -2.38 10.81 1.75
CA GLU A 12 -2.30 10.52 3.18
C GLU A 12 -0.90 10.73 3.78
N TYR A 13 0.14 10.50 2.98
CA TYR A 13 1.51 10.47 3.52
C TYR A 13 2.43 11.54 2.95
N LEU A 14 2.03 12.22 1.91
CA LEU A 14 2.80 13.32 1.31
C LEU A 14 1.96 14.57 1.32
N ASP A 15 2.57 15.70 1.66
CA ASP A 15 1.86 16.97 1.50
C ASP A 15 1.91 17.38 0.01
N GLU A 16 1.26 18.48 -0.32
CA GLU A 16 1.10 18.92 -1.69
C GLU A 16 2.45 19.17 -2.39
N ASP A 17 3.37 19.80 -1.68
CA ASP A 17 4.70 20.08 -2.22
C ASP A 17 5.53 18.81 -2.38
N GLU A 18 5.48 17.92 -1.42
CA GLU A 18 6.19 16.64 -1.47
C GLU A 18 5.64 15.76 -2.60
N ALA A 19 4.33 15.76 -2.80
CA ALA A 19 3.69 14.97 -3.84
C ALA A 19 4.11 15.43 -5.25
N GLU A 20 4.33 16.73 -5.43
CA GLU A 20 4.79 17.27 -6.70
C GLU A 20 6.25 16.92 -6.99
N ASP A 21 7.10 16.96 -5.95
CA ASP A 21 8.54 16.71 -6.09
C ASP A 21 8.89 15.23 -6.10
N THR A 22 8.07 14.40 -5.48
CA THR A 22 8.34 12.97 -5.36
C THR A 22 7.71 12.20 -6.51
N LYS A 23 8.55 11.53 -7.29
CA LYS A 23 8.04 10.62 -8.33
C LYS A 23 7.63 9.32 -7.69
N LEU A 24 6.37 9.22 -7.33
CA LEU A 24 5.82 8.03 -6.72
C LEU A 24 5.28 7.10 -7.80
N ASP A 25 5.88 5.92 -7.91
CA ASP A 25 5.42 4.90 -8.85
C ASP A 25 5.29 3.54 -8.14
N GLU A 26 4.94 2.52 -8.90
CA GLU A 26 4.72 1.18 -8.36
C GLU A 26 5.98 0.51 -7.80
N ASN A 27 7.14 1.02 -8.14
CA ASN A 27 8.42 0.48 -7.70
C ASN A 27 9.12 1.35 -6.65
N THR A 28 8.51 2.48 -6.28
CA THR A 28 9.08 3.35 -5.26
C THR A 28 9.06 2.66 -3.90
N PRO A 29 10.21 2.54 -3.21
CA PRO A 29 10.23 1.95 -1.87
C PRO A 29 9.49 2.88 -0.89
N LEU A 30 8.41 2.38 -0.33
CA LEU A 30 7.57 3.17 0.59
C LEU A 30 8.09 3.11 2.01
N ILE A 31 8.38 1.90 2.48
CA ILE A 31 8.86 1.67 3.85
C ILE A 31 10.35 2.05 3.96
N SER A 32 11.14 1.58 3.02
CA SER A 32 12.60 1.83 3.01
C SER A 32 12.94 3.31 2.86
N SER A 33 12.12 4.06 2.14
CA SER A 33 12.33 5.50 1.95
C SER A 33 11.81 6.35 3.11
N GLY A 34 10.98 5.76 3.98
CA GLY A 34 10.37 6.47 5.09
C GLY A 34 9.07 7.19 4.76
N ILE A 35 8.56 7.05 3.55
CA ILE A 35 7.27 7.64 3.17
C ILE A 35 6.16 7.02 4.04
N VAL A 36 6.20 5.70 4.23
CA VAL A 36 5.25 4.97 5.07
C VAL A 36 6.03 4.32 6.20
N ASP A 37 5.71 4.65 7.44
CA ASP A 37 6.32 4.02 8.61
C ASP A 37 5.49 2.82 9.09
N SER A 38 5.95 2.16 10.16
CA SER A 38 5.28 0.97 10.70
C SER A 38 3.83 1.25 11.12
N PHE A 39 3.57 2.43 11.67
CA PHE A 39 2.22 2.79 12.10
C PHE A 39 1.33 3.09 10.91
N SER A 40 1.86 3.81 9.94
CA SER A 40 1.14 4.14 8.71
C SER A 40 0.84 2.90 7.89
N MET A 41 1.73 1.90 7.95
CA MET A 41 1.52 0.61 7.29
C MET A 41 0.23 -0.07 7.77
N VAL A 42 -0.08 0.03 9.07
CA VAL A 42 -1.31 -0.53 9.63
C VAL A 42 -2.53 0.17 9.03
N SER A 43 -2.47 1.49 8.89
CA SER A 43 -3.56 2.27 8.28
C SER A 43 -3.73 1.91 6.82
N LEU A 44 -2.64 1.73 6.08
CA LEU A 44 -2.67 1.32 4.69
C LEU A 44 -3.28 -0.08 4.55
N LYS A 45 -2.90 -1.00 5.43
CA LYS A 45 -3.48 -2.35 5.47
C LYS A 45 -5.00 -2.28 5.63
N ARG A 46 -5.48 -1.50 6.60
CA ARG A 46 -6.91 -1.33 6.86
C ARG A 46 -7.64 -0.72 5.68
N PHE A 47 -7.02 0.26 5.02
CA PHE A 47 -7.57 0.87 3.82
C PHE A 47 -7.80 -0.19 2.73
N LEU A 48 -6.80 -1.02 2.50
CA LEU A 48 -6.87 -2.08 1.49
C LEU A 48 -7.92 -3.13 1.84
N GLU A 49 -7.97 -3.54 3.11
CA GLU A 49 -8.98 -4.50 3.57
C GLU A 49 -10.40 -3.99 3.36
N LYS A 50 -10.62 -2.73 3.68
CA LYS A 50 -11.92 -2.10 3.55
C LYS A 50 -12.29 -1.86 2.08
N LYS A 51 -11.33 -1.39 1.28
CA LYS A 51 -11.56 -1.05 -0.12
C LYS A 51 -11.87 -2.26 -0.98
N TYR A 52 -11.15 -3.34 -0.74
CA TYR A 52 -11.29 -4.57 -1.53
C TYR A 52 -12.07 -5.66 -0.83
N VAL A 53 -12.54 -5.38 0.38
CA VAL A 53 -13.31 -6.31 1.21
C VAL A 53 -12.54 -7.64 1.37
N ILE A 54 -11.28 -7.52 1.78
CA ILE A 54 -10.40 -8.67 2.02
C ILE A 54 -9.90 -8.62 3.45
N SER A 55 -9.28 -9.71 3.90
CA SER A 55 -8.64 -9.79 5.20
C SER A 55 -7.18 -10.15 5.00
N ILE A 56 -6.28 -9.31 5.48
CA ILE A 56 -4.84 -9.53 5.37
C ILE A 56 -4.33 -9.97 6.74
N PRO A 57 -3.86 -11.23 6.88
CA PRO A 57 -3.31 -11.70 8.15
C PRO A 57 -2.08 -10.90 8.58
N ASP A 58 -1.90 -10.73 9.88
CA ASP A 58 -0.75 -10.00 10.42
C ASP A 58 0.59 -10.58 9.97
N GLY A 59 0.66 -11.90 9.80
CA GLY A 59 1.87 -12.56 9.32
C GLY A 59 2.25 -12.20 7.89
N GLU A 60 1.29 -11.72 7.10
CA GLU A 60 1.53 -11.28 5.72
C GLU A 60 1.71 -9.76 5.63
N ALA A 61 1.34 -9.03 6.68
CA ALA A 61 1.46 -7.57 6.74
C ALA A 61 2.86 -7.19 7.20
N THR A 62 3.85 -7.48 6.38
CA THR A 62 5.26 -7.21 6.67
C THR A 62 5.74 -5.96 5.93
N PRO A 63 6.81 -5.31 6.42
CA PRO A 63 7.38 -4.17 5.69
C PRO A 63 7.77 -4.51 4.25
N GLN A 64 8.28 -5.71 4.02
CA GLN A 64 8.65 -6.13 2.66
C GLN A 64 7.43 -6.22 1.76
N ALA A 65 6.31 -6.70 2.27
CA ALA A 65 5.07 -6.83 1.50
C ALA A 65 4.47 -5.46 1.14
N PHE A 66 4.71 -4.46 1.98
CA PHE A 66 4.17 -3.11 1.78
C PHE A 66 5.22 -2.09 1.28
N ASP A 67 6.42 -2.54 0.97
CA ASP A 67 7.49 -1.63 0.55
C ASP A 67 7.24 -0.98 -0.81
N THR A 68 6.61 -1.70 -1.73
CA THR A 68 6.26 -1.14 -3.05
C THR A 68 4.79 -1.41 -3.37
N VAL A 69 4.23 -0.59 -4.24
CA VAL A 69 2.84 -0.80 -4.71
C VAL A 69 2.74 -2.12 -5.47
N THR A 70 3.78 -2.50 -6.21
CA THR A 70 3.83 -3.81 -6.90
C THR A 70 3.65 -4.95 -5.89
N SER A 71 4.37 -4.92 -4.78
CA SER A 71 4.24 -5.94 -3.73
C SER A 71 2.87 -5.92 -3.09
N ILE A 72 2.32 -4.73 -2.86
CA ILE A 72 0.98 -4.56 -2.31
C ILE A 72 -0.06 -5.19 -3.25
N LEU A 73 0.07 -4.95 -4.54
CA LEU A 73 -0.84 -5.50 -5.54
C LEU A 73 -0.81 -7.02 -5.58
N VAL A 74 0.38 -7.61 -5.45
CA VAL A 74 0.53 -9.06 -5.40
C VAL A 74 -0.24 -9.62 -4.19
N LEU A 75 -0.09 -8.97 -3.04
CA LEU A 75 -0.77 -9.38 -1.82
C LEU A 75 -2.30 -9.23 -1.95
N VAL A 76 -2.76 -8.10 -2.46
CA VAL A 76 -4.19 -7.83 -2.64
C VAL A 76 -4.80 -8.83 -3.62
N ASN A 77 -4.14 -9.07 -4.74
CA ASN A 77 -4.63 -10.01 -5.76
C ASN A 77 -4.70 -11.45 -5.23
N LYS A 78 -3.75 -11.84 -4.41
CA LYS A 78 -3.75 -13.15 -3.74
C LYS A 78 -5.02 -13.33 -2.91
N HIS A 79 -5.38 -12.34 -2.12
CA HIS A 79 -6.55 -12.41 -1.26
C HIS A 79 -7.85 -12.25 -2.05
N LEU A 80 -7.85 -11.47 -3.11
CA LEU A 80 -9.00 -11.37 -3.99
C LEU A 80 -9.28 -12.70 -4.70
N ALA A 81 -8.23 -13.39 -5.12
CA ALA A 81 -8.36 -14.70 -5.75
C ALA A 81 -8.94 -15.73 -4.78
N LYS A 82 -8.49 -15.73 -3.53
CA LYS A 82 -9.03 -16.61 -2.49
C LYS A 82 -10.49 -16.31 -2.19
N LYS A 83 -10.84 -15.04 -2.16
CA LYS A 83 -12.20 -14.60 -1.87
C LYS A 83 -13.16 -15.00 -3.00
N GLY A 84 -12.69 -14.99 -4.23
CA GLY A 84 -13.50 -15.36 -5.41
C GLY A 84 -13.63 -16.85 -5.63
N ALA A 85 -12.91 -17.65 -4.87
CA ALA A 85 -12.91 -19.10 -5.04
C ALA A 85 -14.14 -19.76 -4.39
#